data_db1c7150e035d94c76b9a0f45251b15c
#
_entry.id   db1c7150e035d94c76b9a0f45251b15c
#
_cell.length_a   1.000
_cell.length_b   1.000
_cell.length_c   1.000
_cell.angle_alpha   90.00
_cell.angle_beta   90.00
_cell.angle_gamma   90.00
#
_symmetry.space_group_name_H-M   'P 1'
#
loop_
_entity.id
_entity.type
_entity.pdbx_description
1 polymer ?
#
loop_
_entity_poly.entity_id
_entity_poly.type
_entity_poly.pdbx_seq_one_letter_code
_entity_poly.pdbx_strand_id
1 'polypeptide(L)'
;IILNVLNIVVGCVLLGYVMFRFSHKQYVMDDDVKEYCVSMHYDFKILDANENSFYNFYGVTREGKRVTFKIPKVWNLKGVYSVGDSICKISGDSVLRVVKSNGVVSLNLNE
;
A
#
# COMPACT_ATOMS: atom_id res chain seq x y z
N ILE A 1 6.44 -43.80 10.84
CA ILE A 1 5.64 -43.65 9.59
C ILE A 1 4.29 -43.00 9.93
N ILE A 2 3.60 -43.43 10.96
CA ILE A 2 2.30 -42.87 11.39
C ILE A 2 2.49 -41.39 11.84
N LEU A 3 3.55 -41.08 12.56
CA LEU A 3 3.86 -39.72 12.98
C LEU A 3 4.09 -38.76 11.84
N ASN A 4 4.75 -39.21 10.75
CA ASN A 4 4.97 -38.39 9.56
C ASN A 4 3.69 -38.06 8.82
N VAL A 5 2.78 -39.05 8.71
CA VAL A 5 1.48 -38.83 8.07
C VAL A 5 0.64 -37.85 8.88
N LEU A 6 0.65 -37.95 10.20
CA LEU A 6 -0.07 -37.03 11.08
C LEU A 6 0.46 -35.60 10.95
N ASN A 7 1.77 -35.41 10.90
CA ASN A 7 2.38 -34.10 10.70
C ASN A 7 2.02 -33.47 9.34
N ILE A 8 1.98 -34.25 8.28
CA ILE A 8 1.59 -33.78 6.96
C ILE A 8 0.13 -33.30 6.96
N VAL A 9 -0.78 -34.08 7.58
CA VAL A 9 -2.20 -33.72 7.66
C VAL A 9 -2.38 -32.43 8.47
N VAL A 10 -1.73 -32.31 9.62
CA VAL A 10 -1.80 -31.10 10.43
C VAL A 10 -1.26 -29.89 9.69
N GLY A 11 -0.15 -30.05 8.97
CA GLY A 11 0.42 -28.96 8.16
C GLY A 11 -0.52 -28.50 7.06
N CYS A 12 -1.18 -29.42 6.37
CA CYS A 12 -2.16 -29.09 5.32
C CYS A 12 -3.37 -28.35 5.87
N VAL A 13 -3.88 -28.75 7.03
CA VAL A 13 -5.02 -28.08 7.68
C VAL A 13 -4.65 -26.67 8.09
N LEU A 14 -3.46 -26.46 8.67
CA LEU A 14 -2.99 -25.14 9.06
C LEU A 14 -2.81 -24.22 7.86
N LEU A 15 -2.22 -24.71 6.78
CA LEU A 15 -2.07 -23.93 5.53
C LEU A 15 -3.43 -23.53 4.96
N GLY A 16 -4.38 -24.44 4.89
CA GLY A 16 -5.73 -24.13 4.42
C GLY A 16 -6.43 -23.09 5.27
N TYR A 17 -6.27 -23.15 6.58
CA TYR A 17 -6.85 -22.19 7.49
C TYR A 17 -6.24 -20.78 7.30
N VAL A 18 -4.93 -20.70 7.17
CA VAL A 18 -4.23 -19.41 6.94
C VAL A 18 -4.66 -18.82 5.61
N MET A 19 -4.71 -19.61 4.53
CA MET A 19 -5.14 -19.13 3.22
C MET A 19 -6.60 -18.68 3.23
N PHE A 20 -7.48 -19.38 3.93
CA PHE A 20 -8.88 -18.99 4.06
C PHE A 20 -9.01 -17.63 4.75
N ARG A 21 -8.30 -17.42 5.85
CA ARG A 21 -8.31 -16.11 6.54
C ARG A 21 -7.76 -15.01 5.67
N PHE A 22 -6.70 -15.28 4.93
CA PHE A 22 -6.10 -14.30 4.01
C PHE A 22 -7.08 -13.90 2.91
N SER A 23 -7.76 -14.88 2.29
CA SER A 23 -8.76 -14.61 1.26
C SER A 23 -9.95 -13.81 1.79
N HIS A 24 -10.38 -14.08 3.02
CA HIS A 24 -11.47 -13.34 3.65
C HIS A 24 -11.11 -11.87 3.88
N LYS A 25 -9.85 -11.58 4.20
CA LYS A 25 -9.36 -10.22 4.39
C LYS A 25 -9.28 -9.39 3.11
N GLN A 26 -9.26 -10.02 1.93
CA GLN A 26 -9.18 -9.32 0.65
C GLN A 26 -10.42 -8.48 0.32
N TYR A 27 -11.59 -8.81 0.87
CA TYR A 27 -12.86 -8.17 0.54
C TYR A 27 -13.21 -7.00 1.46
N VAL A 28 -12.55 -6.88 2.59
CA VAL A 28 -12.80 -5.82 3.56
C VAL A 28 -11.45 -5.19 3.92
N MET A 29 -11.39 -3.86 3.90
CA MET A 29 -10.19 -3.18 4.39
C MET A 29 -10.09 -3.42 5.89
N ASP A 30 -9.19 -4.30 6.27
CA ASP A 30 -8.92 -4.64 7.66
C ASP A 30 -8.30 -3.45 8.39
N ASP A 31 -8.54 -3.36 9.68
CA ASP A 31 -7.91 -2.35 10.54
C ASP A 31 -6.39 -2.41 10.47
N ASP A 32 -5.80 -3.60 10.31
CA ASP A 32 -4.35 -3.78 10.16
C ASP A 32 -3.83 -3.11 8.88
N VAL A 33 -4.54 -3.24 7.77
CA VAL A 33 -4.17 -2.61 6.50
C VAL A 33 -4.31 -1.10 6.61
N LYS A 34 -5.38 -0.62 7.21
CA LYS A 34 -5.60 0.81 7.44
C LYS A 34 -4.51 1.39 8.33
N GLU A 35 -4.17 0.71 9.42
CA GLU A 35 -3.10 1.13 10.33
C GLU A 35 -1.76 1.20 9.61
N TYR A 36 -1.44 0.20 8.77
CA TYR A 36 -0.24 0.22 7.95
C TYR A 36 -0.20 1.43 7.03
N CYS A 37 -1.28 1.70 6.30
CA CYS A 37 -1.37 2.85 5.38
C CYS A 37 -1.24 4.18 6.13
N VAL A 38 -1.85 4.29 7.30
CA VAL A 38 -1.78 5.49 8.14
C VAL A 38 -0.37 5.71 8.68
N SER A 39 0.37 4.63 9.00
CA SER A 39 1.72 4.73 9.55
C SER A 39 2.78 5.16 8.52
N MET A 40 2.51 5.04 7.24
CA MET A 40 3.48 5.35 6.19
C MET A 40 3.69 6.85 6.03
N HIS A 41 4.92 7.22 5.73
CA HIS A 41 5.31 8.61 5.46
C HIS A 41 5.82 8.71 4.01
N TYR A 42 5.25 9.64 3.24
CA TYR A 42 5.67 9.91 1.88
C TYR A 42 5.92 11.41 1.70
N ASP A 43 7.05 11.77 1.12
CA ASP A 43 7.36 13.14 0.73
C ASP A 43 8.37 13.10 -0.41
N PHE A 44 7.85 12.98 -1.64
CA PHE A 44 8.71 12.85 -2.82
C PHE A 44 8.02 13.41 -4.06
N LYS A 45 8.84 13.80 -5.05
CA LYS A 45 8.38 14.19 -6.37
C LYS A 45 8.42 12.99 -7.30
N ILE A 46 7.37 12.77 -8.08
CA ILE A 46 7.27 11.64 -9.00
C ILE A 46 8.13 11.89 -10.24
N LEU A 47 9.13 11.04 -10.46
CA LEU A 47 9.95 11.04 -11.68
C LEU A 47 9.42 10.06 -12.71
N ASP A 48 8.88 8.93 -12.26
CA ASP A 48 8.29 7.89 -13.09
C ASP A 48 7.30 7.09 -12.26
N ALA A 49 6.33 6.44 -12.92
CA ALA A 49 5.32 5.65 -12.24
C ALA A 49 4.81 4.54 -13.14
N ASN A 50 4.49 3.40 -12.54
CA ASN A 50 3.75 2.33 -13.20
C ASN A 50 2.76 1.68 -12.23
N GLU A 51 1.84 0.90 -12.75
CA GLU A 51 0.82 0.22 -11.97
C GLU A 51 0.86 -1.29 -12.23
N ASN A 52 0.77 -2.05 -11.15
CA ASN A 52 0.49 -3.48 -11.18
C ASN A 52 -0.50 -3.78 -10.05
N SER A 53 -0.17 -4.65 -9.10
CA SER A 53 -0.96 -4.83 -7.86
C SER A 53 -0.84 -3.63 -6.92
N PHE A 54 0.14 -2.76 -7.14
CA PHE A 54 0.39 -1.54 -6.40
C PHE A 54 0.63 -0.39 -7.37
N TYR A 55 0.55 0.84 -6.86
CA TYR A 55 1.11 2.00 -7.54
C TYR A 55 2.61 2.05 -7.24
N ASN A 56 3.45 1.89 -8.25
CA ASN A 56 4.90 1.92 -8.10
C ASN A 56 5.42 3.28 -8.54
N PHE A 57 6.04 4.01 -7.62
CA PHE A 57 6.57 5.34 -7.87
C PHE A 57 8.08 5.35 -7.75
N TYR A 58 8.72 5.98 -8.71
CA TYR A 58 10.13 6.32 -8.69
C TYR A 58 10.22 7.83 -8.54
N GLY A 59 10.88 8.28 -7.48
CA GLY A 59 10.85 9.69 -7.17
C GLY A 59 12.13 10.19 -6.51
N VAL A 60 12.11 11.46 -6.15
CA VAL A 60 13.21 12.13 -5.47
C VAL A 60 12.65 12.91 -4.28
N THR A 61 13.32 12.79 -3.13
CA THR A 61 12.96 13.53 -1.92
C THR A 61 13.44 14.99 -2.01
N ARG A 62 13.00 15.83 -1.07
CA ARG A 62 13.46 17.22 -0.99
C ARG A 62 14.98 17.35 -0.83
N GLU A 63 15.60 16.33 -0.26
CA GLU A 63 17.05 16.26 -0.05
C GLU A 63 17.81 15.78 -1.30
N GLY A 64 17.10 15.48 -2.39
CA GLY A 64 17.70 14.99 -3.62
C GLY A 64 17.95 13.49 -3.65
N LYS A 65 17.48 12.74 -2.68
CA LYS A 65 17.65 11.29 -2.60
C LYS A 65 16.62 10.58 -3.48
N ARG A 66 17.06 9.66 -4.33
CA ARG A 66 16.16 8.84 -5.14
C ARG A 66 15.53 7.75 -4.29
N VAL A 67 14.22 7.58 -4.44
CA VAL A 67 13.43 6.62 -3.68
C VAL A 67 12.46 5.88 -4.58
N THR A 68 12.07 4.68 -4.12
CA THR A 68 11.04 3.87 -4.78
C THR A 68 10.00 3.53 -3.74
N PHE A 69 8.72 3.78 -4.05
CA PHE A 69 7.62 3.45 -3.16
C PHE A 69 6.59 2.59 -3.87
N LYS A 70 6.03 1.63 -3.13
CA LYS A 70 4.86 0.87 -3.52
C LYS A 70 3.69 1.33 -2.67
N ILE A 71 2.74 2.02 -3.29
CA ILE A 71 1.57 2.54 -2.57
C ILE A 71 0.38 1.62 -2.84
N PRO A 72 -0.29 1.12 -1.80
CA PRO A 72 -1.43 0.23 -1.96
C PRO A 72 -2.58 0.88 -2.74
N LYS A 73 -3.28 0.08 -3.52
CA LYS A 73 -4.42 0.53 -4.33
C LYS A 73 -5.62 1.01 -3.51
N VAL A 74 -5.63 0.79 -2.21
CA VAL A 74 -6.65 1.31 -1.30
C VAL A 74 -6.73 2.84 -1.35
N TRP A 75 -5.64 3.53 -1.70
CA TRP A 75 -5.61 4.98 -1.85
C TRP A 75 -6.31 5.51 -3.11
N ASN A 76 -6.64 4.64 -4.06
CA ASN A 76 -7.35 4.99 -5.30
C ASN A 76 -6.74 6.22 -6.01
N LEU A 77 -5.47 6.09 -6.38
CA LEU A 77 -4.73 7.16 -7.04
C LEU A 77 -4.94 7.21 -8.56
N LYS A 78 -5.77 6.34 -9.12
CA LYS A 78 -5.97 6.24 -10.57
C LYS A 78 -6.47 7.55 -11.15
N GLY A 79 -5.72 8.11 -12.10
CA GLY A 79 -6.08 9.37 -12.74
C GLY A 79 -5.86 10.62 -11.88
N VAL A 80 -5.30 10.46 -10.68
CA VAL A 80 -5.10 11.57 -9.73
C VAL A 80 -3.70 12.16 -9.84
N TYR A 81 -2.71 11.33 -10.14
CA TYR A 81 -1.30 11.73 -10.19
C TYR A 81 -0.77 11.81 -11.62
N SER A 82 0.30 12.57 -11.81
CA SER A 82 1.08 12.64 -13.05
C SER A 82 2.55 12.78 -12.71
N VAL A 83 3.42 12.42 -13.66
CA VAL A 83 4.86 12.64 -13.51
C VAL A 83 5.11 14.14 -13.28
N GLY A 84 5.93 14.48 -12.30
CA GLY A 84 6.19 15.84 -11.89
C GLY A 84 5.39 16.31 -10.68
N ASP A 85 4.31 15.60 -10.35
CA ASP A 85 3.56 15.87 -9.11
C ASP A 85 4.34 15.36 -7.90
N SER A 86 3.98 15.85 -6.71
CA SER A 86 4.56 15.39 -5.45
C SER A 86 3.51 14.66 -4.63
N ILE A 87 3.94 13.63 -3.91
CA ILE A 87 3.08 12.89 -2.98
C ILE A 87 3.55 13.18 -1.57
N CYS A 88 2.65 13.65 -0.72
CA CYS A 88 2.91 13.98 0.67
C CYS A 88 1.95 13.27 1.59
N LYS A 89 2.47 12.59 2.60
CA LYS A 89 1.69 11.98 3.66
C LYS A 89 2.52 11.95 4.94
N ILE A 90 1.91 12.34 6.04
CA ILE A 90 2.56 12.33 7.34
C ILE A 90 2.19 11.04 8.07
N SER A 91 3.16 10.39 8.70
CA SER A 91 2.93 9.22 9.53
C SER A 91 1.90 9.53 10.62
N GLY A 92 0.90 8.66 10.76
CA GLY A 92 -0.21 8.84 11.70
C GLY A 92 -1.42 9.58 11.12
N ASP A 93 -1.30 10.15 9.92
CA ASP A 93 -2.39 10.84 9.24
C ASP A 93 -3.09 9.89 8.25
N SER A 94 -4.40 9.95 8.17
CA SER A 94 -5.21 9.18 7.22
C SER A 94 -5.36 9.86 5.87
N VAL A 95 -4.76 11.03 5.67
CA VAL A 95 -4.85 11.83 4.45
C VAL A 95 -3.55 11.77 3.67
N LEU A 96 -3.65 11.39 2.39
CA LEU A 96 -2.57 11.46 1.42
C LEU A 96 -2.84 12.61 0.47
N ARG A 97 -1.84 13.46 0.21
CA ARG A 97 -1.97 14.62 -0.68
C ARG A 97 -1.12 14.47 -1.91
N VAL A 98 -1.72 14.76 -3.07
CA VAL A 98 -1.01 14.86 -4.34
C VAL A 98 -0.92 16.35 -4.70
N VAL A 99 0.28 16.90 -4.66
CA VAL A 99 0.54 18.31 -4.93
C VAL A 99 0.82 18.47 -6.42
N LYS A 100 -0.07 19.18 -7.09
CA LYS A 100 0.01 19.46 -8.53
C LYS A 100 0.35 20.92 -8.77
N SER A 101 0.73 21.26 -10.01
CA SER A 101 1.01 22.65 -10.39
C SER A 101 -0.19 23.57 -10.23
N ASN A 102 -1.41 23.03 -10.34
CA ASN A 102 -2.67 23.79 -10.26
C ASN A 102 -3.43 23.60 -8.94
N GLY A 103 -2.85 22.92 -7.97
CA GLY A 103 -3.52 22.72 -6.68
C GLY A 103 -3.12 21.43 -5.97
N VAL A 104 -3.88 21.07 -4.97
CA VAL A 104 -3.64 19.88 -4.14
C VAL A 104 -4.89 19.00 -4.13
N VAL A 105 -4.71 17.72 -4.42
CA VAL A 105 -5.76 16.71 -4.28
C VAL A 105 -5.51 15.94 -2.99
N SER A 106 -6.51 15.88 -2.12
CA SER A 106 -6.42 15.16 -0.85
C SER A 106 -7.29 13.90 -0.89
N LEU A 107 -6.71 12.78 -0.48
CA LEU A 107 -7.41 11.49 -0.38
C LEU A 107 -7.44 11.08 1.09
N ASN A 108 -8.62 10.71 1.58
CA ASN A 108 -8.81 10.33 2.98
C ASN A 108 -9.31 8.88 3.06
N LEU A 109 -8.61 8.04 3.84
CA LEU A 109 -8.99 6.64 4.03
C LEU A 109 -10.30 6.47 4.80
N ASN A 110 -10.74 7.47 5.53
CA ASN A 110 -11.96 7.43 6.33
C ASN A 110 -13.22 7.82 5.55
N GLU A 111 -13.08 8.15 4.28
CA GLU A 111 -14.20 8.48 3.40
C GLU A 111 -14.61 7.31 2.51
#